data_7d3f1fef9b192f0797a8a31c6217b3a9
#
_entry.id   7d3f1fef9b192f0797a8a31c6217b3a9
#
_cell.length_a   1.000
_cell.length_b   1.000
_cell.length_c   1.000
_cell.angle_alpha   90.00
_cell.angle_beta   90.00
_cell.angle_gamma   90.00
#
_symmetry.space_group_name_H-M   'P 1'
#
loop_
_entity.id
_entity.type
_entity.pdbx_description
1 polymer ?
#
loop_
_entity_poly.entity_id
_entity_poly.type
_entity_poly.pdbx_seq_one_letter_code
_entity_poly.pdbx_strand_id
1 'polypeptide(L)'
;MIAGITDRNITSKLAIRTLRKALESQSVIKEGFILHSDQGSQYTSKAFIEFCEPVHVTQSMSKAGYPYDNAPMECYFNTLKKECTNLYEFATEEALYQKVEEFAYVDYNHVRPHSFNGYRTPYEARMAA
;
A
#
# COMPACT_ATOMS: atom_id res chain seq x y z
N MET A 1 -1.64 -4.75 5.57
CA MET A 1 -2.25 -3.66 4.75
C MET A 1 -2.86 -2.63 5.68
N ILE A 2 -2.47 -1.38 5.52
CA ILE A 2 -3.02 -0.27 6.32
C ILE A 2 -4.07 0.50 5.51
N ALA A 3 -3.76 0.81 4.27
CA ALA A 3 -4.67 1.44 3.33
C ALA A 3 -4.34 1.05 1.90
N GLY A 4 -5.33 1.09 1.05
CA GLY A 4 -5.20 0.90 -0.39
C GLY A 4 -6.34 1.62 -1.11
N ILE A 5 -6.07 2.18 -2.26
CA ILE A 5 -7.04 2.75 -3.19
C ILE A 5 -6.67 2.31 -4.60
N THR A 6 -7.65 1.92 -5.37
CA THR A 6 -7.50 1.55 -6.77
C THR A 6 -8.09 2.61 -7.66
N ASP A 7 -7.39 3.00 -8.71
CA ASP A 7 -7.84 3.99 -9.68
C ASP A 7 -7.30 3.63 -11.08
N ARG A 8 -7.85 4.23 -12.12
CA ARG A 8 -7.40 4.07 -13.51
C ARG A 8 -5.98 4.59 -13.73
N ASN A 9 -5.64 5.69 -13.08
CA ASN A 9 -4.40 6.41 -13.30
C ASN A 9 -3.59 6.52 -12.03
N ILE A 10 -2.29 6.32 -12.16
CA ILE A 10 -1.34 6.57 -11.08
C ILE A 10 -1.01 8.07 -11.09
N THR A 11 -1.53 8.81 -10.11
CA THR A 11 -1.37 10.26 -9.99
C THR A 11 -0.91 10.64 -8.58
N SER A 12 -0.34 11.83 -8.43
CA SER A 12 -0.05 12.38 -7.10
C SER A 12 -1.30 12.51 -6.23
N LYS A 13 -2.43 12.80 -6.84
CA LYS A 13 -3.73 12.87 -6.17
C LYS A 13 -4.14 11.52 -5.58
N LEU A 14 -3.94 10.43 -6.31
CA LEU A 14 -4.17 9.07 -5.82
C LEU A 14 -3.26 8.74 -4.64
N ALA A 15 -1.98 9.05 -4.75
CA ALA A 15 -1.00 8.84 -3.69
C ALA A 15 -1.36 9.60 -2.41
N ILE A 16 -1.74 10.88 -2.54
CA ILE A 16 -2.19 11.72 -1.40
C ILE A 16 -3.45 11.15 -0.75
N ARG A 17 -4.44 10.75 -1.53
CA ARG A 17 -5.68 10.12 -1.01
C ARG A 17 -5.39 8.84 -0.24
N THR A 18 -4.49 8.01 -0.76
CA THR A 18 -4.09 6.75 -0.13
C THR A 18 -3.35 7.00 1.19
N LEU A 19 -2.41 7.93 1.19
CA LEU A 19 -1.70 8.31 2.41
C LEU A 19 -2.63 8.91 3.46
N ARG A 20 -3.55 9.79 3.07
CA ARG A 20 -4.58 10.34 3.97
C ARG A 20 -5.43 9.23 4.60
N LYS A 21 -5.92 8.30 3.80
CA LYS A 21 -6.67 7.13 4.29
C LYS A 21 -5.86 6.30 5.29
N ALA A 22 -4.56 6.12 5.02
CA ALA A 22 -3.67 5.42 5.94
C ALA A 22 -3.51 6.16 7.27
N LEU A 23 -3.33 7.48 7.24
CA LEU A 23 -3.21 8.32 8.44
C LEU A 23 -4.49 8.29 9.28
N GLU A 24 -5.64 8.45 8.65
CA GLU A 24 -6.96 8.41 9.30
C GLU A 24 -7.26 7.05 9.95
N SER A 25 -6.73 5.96 9.40
CA SER A 25 -6.92 4.62 9.94
C SER A 25 -6.08 4.34 11.20
N GLN A 26 -5.14 5.21 11.55
CA GLN A 26 -4.27 5.05 12.71
C GLN A 26 -4.69 5.99 13.83
N SER A 27 -5.08 5.43 14.98
CA SER A 27 -5.61 6.20 16.12
C SER A 27 -4.56 7.06 16.84
N VAL A 28 -3.27 6.78 16.67
CA VAL A 28 -2.20 7.55 17.33
C VAL A 28 -0.95 7.59 16.45
N ILE A 29 -0.66 8.75 15.87
CA ILE A 29 0.64 9.05 15.26
C ILE A 29 1.33 10.08 16.16
N LYS A 30 2.06 9.60 17.16
CA LYS A 30 2.69 10.48 18.16
C LYS A 30 3.98 11.14 17.68
N GLU A 31 4.73 10.52 16.78
CA GLU A 31 6.09 10.95 16.42
C GLU A 31 6.34 11.09 14.91
N GLY A 32 5.27 11.11 14.10
CA GLY A 32 5.39 11.01 12.66
C GLY A 32 5.75 9.58 12.23
N PHE A 33 5.84 9.35 10.93
CA PHE A 33 6.34 8.09 10.40
C PHE A 33 7.08 8.28 9.07
N ILE A 34 7.82 7.25 8.70
CA ILE A 34 8.58 7.20 7.46
C ILE A 34 7.73 6.46 6.41
N LEU A 35 7.49 7.14 5.30
CA LEU A 35 6.91 6.53 4.10
C LEU A 35 8.05 6.21 3.13
N HIS A 36 8.27 4.92 2.89
CA HIS A 36 9.21 4.47 1.87
C HIS A 36 8.51 4.24 0.53
N SER A 37 9.07 4.79 -0.54
CA SER A 37 8.55 4.62 -1.91
C SER A 37 9.69 4.51 -2.91
N ASP A 38 9.34 4.17 -4.15
CA ASP A 38 10.24 4.40 -5.29
C ASP A 38 10.30 5.90 -5.65
N GLN A 39 11.03 6.24 -6.71
CA GLN A 39 11.15 7.62 -7.21
C GLN A 39 10.06 7.95 -8.25
N GLY A 40 8.89 7.31 -8.18
CA GLY A 40 7.78 7.59 -9.06
C GLY A 40 7.34 9.06 -9.01
N SER A 41 6.91 9.60 -10.14
CA SER A 41 6.53 11.02 -10.26
C SER A 41 5.41 11.44 -9.31
N GLN A 42 4.53 10.50 -8.93
CA GLN A 42 3.47 10.73 -7.96
C GLN A 42 4.00 11.06 -6.56
N TYR A 43 5.15 10.49 -6.17
CA TYR A 43 5.78 10.69 -4.86
C TYR A 43 6.78 11.84 -4.84
N THR A 44 7.34 12.20 -6.00
CA THR A 44 8.29 13.33 -6.15
C THR A 44 7.61 14.63 -6.52
N SER A 45 6.29 14.61 -6.74
CA SER A 45 5.53 15.81 -7.07
C SER A 45 5.52 16.81 -5.93
N LYS A 46 5.48 18.11 -6.28
CA LYS A 46 5.36 19.20 -5.31
C LYS A 46 4.14 19.02 -4.40
N ALA A 47 2.99 18.64 -4.99
CA ALA A 47 1.75 18.43 -4.25
C ALA A 47 1.88 17.33 -3.17
N PHE A 48 2.55 16.23 -3.48
CA PHE A 48 2.76 15.15 -2.53
C PHE A 48 3.71 15.55 -1.41
N ILE A 49 4.82 16.19 -1.74
CA ILE A 49 5.81 16.69 -0.76
C ILE A 49 5.16 17.70 0.19
N GLU A 50 4.41 18.66 -0.34
CA GLU A 50 3.68 19.65 0.46
C GLU A 50 2.59 19.04 1.36
N PHE A 51 2.00 17.91 0.95
CA PHE A 51 1.06 17.17 1.78
C PHE A 51 1.74 16.46 2.96
N CYS A 52 2.93 15.90 2.75
CA CYS A 52 3.66 15.14 3.77
C CYS A 52 4.16 16.01 4.94
N GLU A 53 4.55 17.25 4.67
CA GLU A 53 5.18 18.13 5.66
C GLU A 53 4.29 18.42 6.89
N PRO A 54 3.06 18.96 6.75
CA PRO A 54 2.22 19.29 7.90
C PRO A 54 1.70 18.07 8.66
N VAL A 55 1.70 16.89 8.05
CA VAL A 55 1.27 15.63 8.70
C VAL A 55 2.44 14.83 9.27
N HIS A 56 3.64 15.39 9.29
CA HIS A 56 4.86 14.80 9.84
C HIS A 56 5.26 13.45 9.23
N VAL A 57 5.03 13.29 7.93
CA VAL A 57 5.49 12.14 7.17
C VAL A 57 6.85 12.45 6.56
N THR A 58 7.85 11.67 6.94
CA THR A 58 9.18 11.72 6.34
C THR A 58 9.24 10.78 5.14
N GLN A 59 9.57 11.31 3.97
CA GLN A 59 9.75 10.50 2.77
C GLN A 59 11.14 9.86 2.74
N SER A 60 11.17 8.55 2.52
CA SER A 60 12.35 7.77 2.20
C SER A 60 12.16 7.15 0.82
N MET A 61 13.15 7.27 -0.05
CA MET A 61 13.04 6.78 -1.43
C MET A 61 14.13 5.78 -1.75
N SER A 62 13.75 4.72 -2.48
CA SER A 62 14.71 3.79 -3.08
C SER A 62 15.62 4.53 -4.04
N LYS A 63 16.88 4.14 -4.07
CA LYS A 63 17.82 4.66 -5.09
C LYS A 63 17.41 4.18 -6.49
N ALA A 64 17.60 5.02 -7.49
CA ALA A 64 17.41 4.63 -8.88
C ALA A 64 18.26 3.41 -9.22
N GLY A 65 17.65 2.39 -9.81
CA GLY A 65 18.33 1.14 -10.17
C GLY A 65 18.53 0.14 -9.03
N TYR A 66 17.96 0.36 -7.85
CA TYR A 66 18.00 -0.56 -6.71
C TYR A 66 16.59 -1.12 -6.41
N PRO A 67 16.14 -2.15 -7.14
CA PRO A 67 14.78 -2.71 -6.96
C PRO A 67 14.61 -3.42 -5.61
N TYR A 68 15.68 -3.83 -4.95
CA TYR A 68 15.61 -4.57 -3.68
C TYR A 68 15.00 -3.76 -2.53
N ASP A 69 15.15 -2.45 -2.55
CA ASP A 69 14.60 -1.57 -1.53
C ASP A 69 13.07 -1.54 -1.54
N ASN A 70 12.45 -1.91 -2.66
CA ASN A 70 11.00 -1.93 -2.85
C ASN A 70 10.43 -3.35 -3.04
N ALA A 71 11.23 -4.38 -2.82
CA ALA A 71 10.86 -5.78 -3.02
C ALA A 71 9.59 -6.22 -2.24
N PRO A 72 9.33 -5.78 -0.99
CA PRO A 72 8.10 -6.13 -0.30
C PRO A 72 6.83 -5.68 -1.03
N MET A 73 6.83 -4.49 -1.61
CA MET A 73 5.68 -3.99 -2.40
C MET A 73 5.53 -4.72 -3.72
N GLU A 74 6.62 -5.02 -4.40
CA GLU A 74 6.60 -5.82 -5.62
C GLU A 74 6.07 -7.22 -5.36
N CYS A 75 6.46 -7.83 -4.24
CA CYS A 75 5.95 -9.12 -3.80
C CYS A 75 4.44 -9.10 -3.55
N TYR A 76 3.93 -8.05 -2.90
CA TYR A 76 2.50 -7.84 -2.71
C TYR A 76 1.75 -7.77 -4.04
N PHE A 77 2.21 -6.94 -4.98
CA PHE A 77 1.56 -6.81 -6.28
C PHE A 77 1.61 -8.08 -7.12
N ASN A 78 2.68 -8.86 -7.04
CA ASN A 78 2.76 -10.16 -7.68
C ASN A 78 1.74 -11.13 -7.08
N THR A 79 1.58 -11.13 -5.77
CA THR A 79 0.59 -11.95 -5.06
C THR A 79 -0.84 -11.53 -5.45
N LEU A 80 -1.13 -10.23 -5.46
CA LEU A 80 -2.41 -9.68 -5.91
C LEU A 80 -2.76 -10.14 -7.34
N LYS A 81 -1.81 -10.07 -8.26
CA LYS A 81 -2.03 -10.53 -9.64
C LYS A 81 -2.29 -12.03 -9.71
N LYS A 82 -1.47 -12.84 -9.09
CA LYS A 82 -1.55 -14.31 -9.17
C LYS A 82 -2.74 -14.89 -8.41
N GLU A 83 -3.07 -14.35 -7.26
CA GLU A 83 -4.08 -14.92 -6.36
C GLU A 83 -5.43 -14.18 -6.45
N CYS A 84 -5.52 -13.08 -7.18
CA CYS A 84 -6.75 -12.30 -7.33
C CYS A 84 -7.01 -11.90 -8.78
N THR A 85 -6.34 -10.88 -9.30
CA THR A 85 -6.77 -10.23 -10.55
C THR A 85 -6.64 -11.10 -11.80
N ASN A 86 -5.67 -12.01 -11.85
CA ASN A 86 -5.50 -12.91 -13.00
C ASN A 86 -6.45 -14.13 -12.98
N LEU A 87 -7.13 -14.36 -11.87
CA LEU A 87 -8.06 -15.50 -11.72
C LEU A 87 -9.49 -15.20 -12.17
N TYR A 88 -9.83 -13.93 -12.35
CA TYR A 88 -11.20 -13.49 -12.62
C TYR A 88 -11.26 -12.56 -13.83
N GLU A 89 -12.40 -12.59 -14.51
CA GLU A 89 -12.80 -11.57 -15.47
C GLU A 89 -13.77 -10.60 -14.79
N PHE A 90 -13.58 -9.30 -15.02
CA PHE A 90 -14.39 -8.27 -14.39
C PHE A 90 -15.25 -7.56 -15.44
N ALA A 91 -16.57 -7.56 -15.23
CA ALA A 91 -17.52 -6.93 -16.14
C ALA A 91 -17.45 -5.39 -16.06
N THR A 92 -17.08 -4.83 -14.91
CA THR A 92 -16.99 -3.39 -14.66
C THR A 92 -15.75 -3.03 -13.86
N GLU A 93 -15.36 -1.76 -13.89
CA GLU A 93 -14.27 -1.27 -13.03
C GLU A 93 -14.62 -1.36 -11.55
N GLU A 94 -15.85 -1.06 -11.19
CA GLU A 94 -16.32 -1.16 -9.81
C GLU A 94 -16.18 -2.58 -9.27
N ALA A 95 -16.47 -3.59 -10.08
CA ALA A 95 -16.29 -4.99 -9.70
C ALA A 95 -14.80 -5.32 -9.47
N LEU A 96 -13.91 -4.82 -10.32
CA LEU A 96 -12.45 -4.96 -10.13
C LEU A 96 -12.00 -4.27 -8.84
N TYR A 97 -12.39 -3.02 -8.62
CA TYR A 97 -11.97 -2.24 -7.45
C TYR A 97 -12.45 -2.88 -6.14
N GLN A 98 -13.69 -3.35 -6.14
CA GLN A 98 -14.27 -4.05 -4.99
C GLN A 98 -13.51 -5.36 -4.69
N LYS A 99 -13.15 -6.12 -5.70
CA LYS A 99 -12.40 -7.36 -5.53
C LYS A 99 -10.97 -7.13 -5.04
N VAL A 100 -10.31 -6.12 -5.54
CA VAL A 100 -8.97 -5.72 -5.09
C VAL A 100 -9.01 -5.25 -3.63
N GLU A 101 -10.01 -4.48 -3.24
CA GLU A 101 -10.19 -4.04 -1.85
C GLU A 101 -10.47 -5.22 -0.91
N GLU A 102 -11.36 -6.12 -1.28
CA GLU A 102 -11.64 -7.35 -0.53
C GLU A 102 -10.39 -8.20 -0.35
N PHE A 103 -9.62 -8.42 -1.43
CA PHE A 103 -8.37 -9.16 -1.35
C PHE A 103 -7.39 -8.49 -0.39
N ALA A 104 -7.17 -7.19 -0.50
CA ALA A 104 -6.21 -6.47 0.30
C ALA A 104 -6.53 -6.48 1.81
N TYR A 105 -7.78 -6.21 2.15
CA TYR A 105 -8.19 -6.06 3.56
C TYR A 105 -8.62 -7.37 4.22
N VAL A 106 -9.20 -8.30 3.48
CA VAL A 106 -9.69 -9.56 4.03
C VAL A 106 -8.70 -10.68 3.75
N ASP A 107 -8.52 -11.07 2.50
CA ASP A 107 -7.76 -12.27 2.15
C ASP A 107 -6.28 -12.13 2.52
N TYR A 108 -5.63 -11.07 2.08
CA TYR A 108 -4.21 -10.84 2.31
C TYR A 108 -3.90 -10.54 3.77
N ASN A 109 -4.70 -9.68 4.39
CA ASN A 109 -4.42 -9.15 5.71
C ASN A 109 -4.85 -10.09 6.85
N HIS A 110 -5.97 -10.80 6.71
CA HIS A 110 -6.57 -11.61 7.77
C HIS A 110 -6.59 -13.11 7.52
N VAL A 111 -6.42 -13.57 6.29
CA VAL A 111 -6.56 -14.99 5.94
C VAL A 111 -5.24 -15.60 5.48
N ARG A 112 -4.50 -14.90 4.63
CA ARG A 112 -3.30 -15.44 3.99
C ARG A 112 -2.12 -15.50 4.97
N PRO A 113 -1.55 -16.69 5.25
CA PRO A 113 -0.35 -16.80 6.07
C PRO A 113 0.90 -16.37 5.29
N HIS A 114 1.88 -15.83 5.99
CA HIS A 114 3.18 -15.45 5.45
C HIS A 114 4.31 -16.17 6.17
N SER A 115 5.17 -16.84 5.42
CA SER A 115 6.32 -17.56 5.98
C SER A 115 7.26 -16.62 6.74
N PHE A 116 7.48 -15.42 6.23
CA PHE A 116 8.31 -14.39 6.90
C PHE A 116 7.77 -14.00 8.28
N ASN A 117 6.47 -14.07 8.49
CA ASN A 117 5.82 -13.78 9.77
C ASN A 117 5.63 -15.03 10.64
N GLY A 118 6.36 -16.11 10.39
CA GLY A 118 6.15 -17.38 11.07
C GLY A 118 4.79 -17.99 10.78
N TYR A 119 4.33 -17.86 9.54
CA TYR A 119 3.02 -18.30 9.03
C TYR A 119 1.80 -17.62 9.66
N ARG A 120 2.02 -16.52 10.39
CA ARG A 120 0.94 -15.62 10.83
C ARG A 120 0.50 -14.73 9.67
N THR A 121 -0.75 -14.30 9.72
CA THR A 121 -1.26 -13.28 8.79
C THR A 121 -0.61 -11.93 9.07
N PRO A 122 -0.61 -10.98 8.13
CA PRO A 122 -0.11 -9.63 8.38
C PRO A 122 -0.78 -8.93 9.57
N TYR A 123 -2.09 -9.15 9.75
CA TYR A 123 -2.82 -8.59 10.88
C TYR A 123 -2.34 -9.16 12.22
N GLU A 124 -2.26 -10.49 12.32
CA GLU A 124 -1.78 -11.16 13.53
C GLU A 124 -0.35 -10.76 13.89
N ALA A 125 0.55 -10.68 12.89
CA ALA A 125 1.92 -10.24 13.10
C ALA A 125 2.00 -8.81 13.62
N ARG A 126 1.16 -7.90 13.09
CA ARG A 126 1.09 -6.52 13.54
C ARG A 126 0.55 -6.39 14.96
N MET A 127 -0.48 -7.15 15.30
CA MET A 127 -1.09 -7.11 16.66
C MET A 127 -0.20 -7.74 17.72
N ALA A 128 0.74 -8.61 17.34
CA ALA A 128 1.72 -9.23 18.23
C ALA A 128 3.00 -8.38 18.45
N ALA A 129 3.16 -7.32 17.68
CA ALA A 129 4.33 -6.44 17.76
C ALA A 129 4.26 -5.46 18.93
#